data_66ad5b7f83200ad87626993d493d414a
#
_entry.id   66ad5b7f83200ad87626993d493d414a
#
_cell.length_a   1.000
_cell.length_b   1.000
_cell.length_c   1.000
_cell.angle_alpha   90.00
_cell.angle_beta   90.00
_cell.angle_gamma   90.00
#
_symmetry.space_group_name_H-M   'P 1'
#
loop_
_entity.id
_entity.type
_entity.pdbx_description
1 polymer ?
#
loop_
_entity_poly.entity_id
_entity_poly.type
_entity_poly.pdbx_seq_one_letter_code
_entity_poly.pdbx_strand_id
1 'polypeptide(L)'
;MTNKTNTFFNIVVCGVGGQGTVLSSKLLTECALRGGAFVRCAETIGMAMRGGSVLGHVRILGQRDLEQGDGVTVPFSSESDSAVSSLGENGTVTPSLCSKSDSAVSSLGENGTVTPSLCSTECQSPLVPVGKAQLLIGFEPVETLRAYRFCSTGALVVTATDPLMPPAAAVQGLKYNGKAQLAALELEAAEGRIGRLELVNNSDVMDKLGFDKALNVVLLGAALGILAESNSPYASLLSYEAMQGVIETSVKPQFVEFNLKALELGYQLQT
;
A
#
# COMPACT_ATOMS: atom_id res chain seq x y z
N MET A 1 29.77 12.62 12.42
CA MET A 1 29.15 11.45 11.73
C MET A 1 27.65 11.64 11.83
N THR A 2 27.03 12.19 10.80
CA THR A 2 25.57 12.38 10.74
C THR A 2 24.95 11.03 10.45
N ASN A 3 24.26 10.44 11.43
CA ASN A 3 23.39 9.29 11.22
C ASN A 3 22.33 9.70 10.17
N LYS A 4 22.55 9.34 8.90
CA LYS A 4 21.49 9.39 7.89
C LYS A 4 20.52 8.25 8.22
N THR A 5 19.43 8.59 8.86
CA THR A 5 18.30 7.66 9.04
C THR A 5 17.68 7.44 7.66
N ASN A 6 17.77 6.22 7.15
CA ASN A 6 17.04 5.81 5.96
C ASN A 6 15.55 6.10 6.15
N THR A 7 15.00 6.97 5.34
CA THR A 7 13.62 7.42 5.49
C THR A 7 12.74 6.60 4.57
N PHE A 8 11.88 5.74 5.16
CA PHE A 8 10.87 5.02 4.41
C PHE A 8 9.74 5.95 3.96
N PHE A 9 9.29 5.78 2.73
CA PHE A 9 7.99 6.24 2.30
C PHE A 9 6.95 5.20 2.72
N ASN A 10 6.09 5.59 3.64
CA ASN A 10 5.14 4.70 4.26
C ASN A 10 3.74 4.97 3.72
N ILE A 11 3.10 3.93 3.24
CA ILE A 11 1.74 3.96 2.72
C ILE A 11 0.86 3.08 3.61
N VAL A 12 -0.31 3.57 3.95
CA VAL A 12 -1.36 2.77 4.59
C VAL A 12 -2.55 2.69 3.65
N VAL A 13 -3.04 1.49 3.41
CA VAL A 13 -4.25 1.22 2.64
C VAL A 13 -5.28 0.64 3.59
N CYS A 14 -6.48 1.19 3.62
CA CYS A 14 -7.49 0.76 4.58
C CYS A 14 -8.88 0.62 3.95
N GLY A 15 -9.67 -0.27 4.51
CA GLY A 15 -11.03 -0.51 4.05
C GLY A 15 -11.69 -1.68 4.77
N VAL A 16 -12.81 -2.09 4.21
CA VAL A 16 -13.58 -3.24 4.67
C VAL A 16 -13.21 -4.47 3.84
N GLY A 17 -13.15 -5.64 4.45
CA GLY A 17 -12.83 -6.90 3.78
C GLY A 17 -13.73 -7.15 2.58
N GLY A 18 -13.11 -7.37 1.42
CA GLY A 18 -13.78 -7.53 0.11
C GLY A 18 -13.64 -6.33 -0.83
N GLN A 19 -13.17 -5.17 -0.37
CA GLN A 19 -12.99 -3.95 -1.19
C GLN A 19 -11.69 -3.94 -2.01
N GLY A 20 -10.82 -4.95 -1.88
CA GLY A 20 -9.58 -5.03 -2.66
C GLY A 20 -8.36 -4.37 -2.00
N THR A 21 -8.41 -4.09 -0.70
CA THR A 21 -7.29 -3.51 0.09
C THR A 21 -5.99 -4.30 -0.10
N VAL A 22 -6.07 -5.63 0.01
CA VAL A 22 -4.93 -6.55 -0.20
C VAL A 22 -4.38 -6.46 -1.63
N LEU A 23 -5.26 -6.39 -2.63
CA LEU A 23 -4.84 -6.25 -4.03
C LEU A 23 -4.09 -4.93 -4.23
N SER A 24 -4.61 -3.84 -3.69
CA SER A 24 -3.97 -2.52 -3.82
C SER A 24 -2.60 -2.48 -3.15
N SER A 25 -2.45 -3.07 -1.96
CA SER A 25 -1.15 -3.19 -1.29
C SER A 25 -0.15 -3.99 -2.13
N LYS A 26 -0.60 -5.08 -2.78
CA LYS A 26 0.23 -5.89 -3.68
C LYS A 26 0.65 -5.13 -4.93
N LEU A 27 -0.27 -4.42 -5.58
CA LEU A 27 0.04 -3.62 -6.77
C LEU A 27 1.05 -2.51 -6.46
N LEU A 28 0.90 -1.80 -5.34
CA LEU A 28 1.85 -0.79 -4.87
C LEU A 28 3.22 -1.39 -4.57
N THR A 29 3.25 -2.55 -3.93
CA THR A 29 4.49 -3.27 -3.61
C THR A 29 5.22 -3.69 -4.89
N GLU A 30 4.51 -4.29 -5.83
CA GLU A 30 5.06 -4.75 -7.10
C GLU A 30 5.57 -3.57 -7.95
N CYS A 31 4.82 -2.46 -7.95
CA CYS A 31 5.22 -1.24 -8.65
C CYS A 31 6.56 -0.71 -8.12
N ALA A 32 6.70 -0.57 -6.81
CA ALA A 32 7.93 -0.09 -6.19
C ALA A 32 9.11 -1.07 -6.36
N LEU A 33 8.86 -2.40 -6.29
CA LEU A 33 9.89 -3.42 -6.54
C LEU A 33 10.43 -3.36 -7.97
N ARG A 34 9.57 -3.18 -8.98
CA ARG A 34 10.00 -3.01 -10.38
C ARG A 34 10.81 -1.75 -10.58
N GLY A 35 10.54 -0.71 -9.80
CA GLY A 35 11.36 0.50 -9.74
C GLY A 35 12.70 0.32 -9.03
N GLY A 36 13.04 -0.89 -8.56
CA GLY A 36 14.30 -1.20 -7.88
C GLY A 36 14.33 -0.76 -6.40
N ALA A 37 13.17 -0.43 -5.81
CA ALA A 37 13.11 -0.08 -4.40
C ALA A 37 13.08 -1.32 -3.51
N PHE A 38 13.59 -1.18 -2.29
CA PHE A 38 13.37 -2.16 -1.24
C PHE A 38 11.98 -1.92 -0.61
N VAL A 39 11.14 -2.97 -0.52
CA VAL A 39 9.78 -2.83 -0.03
C VAL A 39 9.51 -3.83 1.10
N ARG A 40 8.81 -3.36 2.11
CA ARG A 40 8.19 -4.19 3.14
C ARG A 40 6.69 -4.01 3.10
N CYS A 41 5.97 -5.11 3.07
CA CYS A 41 4.51 -5.12 3.06
C CYS A 41 3.99 -6.04 4.17
N ALA A 42 2.94 -5.61 4.84
CA ALA A 42 2.19 -6.44 5.79
C ALA A 42 0.71 -6.07 5.74
N GLU A 43 -0.12 -7.05 5.99
CA GLU A 43 -1.57 -6.88 6.04
C GLU A 43 -2.08 -7.32 7.41
N THR A 44 -2.94 -6.49 8.00
CA THR A 44 -3.67 -6.85 9.22
C THR A 44 -5.14 -7.00 8.87
N ILE A 45 -5.63 -8.21 9.03
CA ILE A 45 -7.01 -8.58 8.73
C ILE A 45 -7.70 -8.85 10.06
N GLY A 46 -8.86 -8.21 10.28
CA GLY A 46 -9.69 -8.51 11.44
C GLY A 46 -10.21 -9.95 11.43
N MET A 47 -10.76 -10.41 12.55
CA MET A 47 -11.27 -11.79 12.69
C MET A 47 -12.36 -12.16 11.68
N ALA A 48 -13.05 -11.17 11.08
CA ALA A 48 -14.02 -11.37 10.01
C ALA A 48 -13.33 -11.17 8.66
N MET A 49 -13.18 -12.23 7.86
CA MET A 49 -12.59 -12.15 6.51
C MET A 49 -13.42 -11.31 5.52
N ARG A 50 -14.73 -11.17 5.77
CA ARG A 50 -15.65 -10.31 5.00
C ARG A 50 -16.35 -9.34 5.94
N GLY A 51 -16.35 -8.05 5.59
CA GLY A 51 -16.98 -7.02 6.40
C GLY A 51 -16.20 -6.59 7.65
N GLY A 52 -14.99 -7.11 7.88
CA GLY A 52 -14.07 -6.67 8.92
C GLY A 52 -13.11 -5.60 8.41
N SER A 53 -12.51 -4.84 9.34
CA SER A 53 -11.46 -3.87 9.02
C SER A 53 -10.22 -4.57 8.46
N VAL A 54 -9.67 -4.03 7.38
CA VAL A 54 -8.44 -4.50 6.74
C VAL A 54 -7.49 -3.32 6.59
N LEU A 55 -6.25 -3.50 7.03
CA LEU A 55 -5.17 -2.54 6.87
C LEU A 55 -4.01 -3.19 6.11
N GLY A 56 -3.57 -2.55 5.04
CA GLY A 56 -2.33 -2.84 4.35
C GLY A 56 -1.29 -1.80 4.71
N HIS A 57 -0.09 -2.24 5.03
CA HIS A 57 1.07 -1.41 5.32
C HIS A 57 2.11 -1.66 4.24
N VAL A 58 2.52 -0.63 3.51
CA VAL A 58 3.57 -0.69 2.50
C VAL A 58 4.64 0.32 2.87
N ARG A 59 5.87 -0.14 3.03
CA ARG A 59 7.03 0.67 3.40
C ARG A 59 8.07 0.56 2.31
N ILE A 60 8.38 1.67 1.66
CA ILE A 60 9.28 1.74 0.51
C ILE A 60 10.54 2.48 0.91
N LEU A 61 11.70 1.87 0.65
CA LEU A 61 13.00 2.50 0.78
C LEU A 61 13.58 2.69 -0.62
N GLY A 62 13.88 3.91 -1.00
CA GLY A 62 14.37 4.23 -2.34
C GLY A 62 15.79 3.70 -2.57
N GLN A 63 16.13 3.41 -3.82
CA GLN A 63 17.41 2.86 -4.23
C GLN A 63 18.61 3.77 -3.87
N ARG A 64 18.42 5.10 -3.84
CA ARG A 64 19.47 6.06 -3.45
C ARG A 64 19.92 5.92 -1.99
N ASP A 65 19.03 5.42 -1.15
CA ASP A 65 19.33 5.21 0.27
C ASP A 65 20.09 3.90 0.49
N LEU A 66 20.07 2.97 -0.49
CA LEU A 66 20.80 1.70 -0.48
C LEU A 66 22.23 1.83 -1.02
N GLU A 67 22.47 2.72 -2.01
CA GLU A 67 23.80 2.88 -2.63
C GLU A 67 24.84 3.56 -1.70
N GLN A 68 24.41 4.13 -0.57
CA GLN A 68 25.28 4.74 0.42
C GLN A 68 25.65 3.82 1.59
N GLY A 69 25.13 2.59 1.60
CA GLY A 69 25.51 1.49 2.48
C GLY A 69 26.11 0.37 1.66
N ASP A 70 27.44 0.31 1.61
CA ASP A 70 28.29 -0.80 1.10
C ASP A 70 27.67 -1.70 0.00
N GLY A 71 27.80 -1.25 -1.20
CA GLY A 71 27.99 -1.95 -2.47
C GLY A 71 27.43 -3.37 -2.65
N VAL A 72 26.13 -3.60 -2.52
CA VAL A 72 25.52 -4.83 -3.04
C VAL A 72 24.51 -4.46 -4.13
N THR A 73 25.00 -4.36 -5.36
CA THR A 73 24.18 -4.42 -6.56
C THR A 73 23.65 -5.85 -6.71
N VAL A 74 22.35 -6.05 -6.55
CA VAL A 74 21.71 -7.33 -6.89
C VAL A 74 21.28 -7.24 -8.35
N PRO A 75 21.85 -8.04 -9.28
CA PRO A 75 21.38 -8.06 -10.66
C PRO A 75 20.01 -8.73 -10.71
N PHE A 76 19.05 -8.01 -11.30
CA PHE A 76 17.72 -8.51 -11.61
C PHE A 76 17.81 -9.55 -12.75
N SER A 77 17.58 -10.81 -12.45
CA SER A 77 17.31 -11.82 -13.47
C SER A 77 15.80 -12.07 -13.54
N SER A 78 15.23 -11.82 -14.70
CA SER A 78 13.85 -12.12 -15.04
C SER A 78 13.68 -13.63 -15.20
N GLU A 79 13.35 -14.34 -14.12
CA GLU A 79 12.77 -15.67 -14.21
C GLU A 79 11.58 -15.75 -13.25
N SER A 80 10.44 -15.95 -13.86
CA SER A 80 9.15 -16.17 -13.22
C SER A 80 9.12 -17.53 -12.53
N ASP A 81 9.14 -17.55 -11.19
CA ASP A 81 8.71 -18.74 -10.46
C ASP A 81 7.57 -18.40 -9.51
N SER A 82 6.46 -19.05 -9.82
CA SER A 82 5.21 -19.05 -9.09
C SER A 82 5.39 -19.75 -7.74
N ALA A 83 5.55 -18.97 -6.68
CA ALA A 83 5.44 -19.49 -5.33
C ALA A 83 3.98 -19.57 -4.90
N VAL A 84 3.37 -20.73 -5.11
CA VAL A 84 2.10 -21.11 -4.50
C VAL A 84 2.34 -21.31 -3.01
N SER A 85 1.69 -20.51 -2.18
CA SER A 85 1.67 -20.67 -0.74
C SER A 85 0.87 -21.91 -0.36
N SER A 86 1.52 -22.92 0.19
CA SER A 86 0.86 -24.01 0.90
C SER A 86 0.41 -23.52 2.28
N LEU A 87 -0.89 -23.60 2.52
CA LEU A 87 -1.48 -23.39 3.84
C LEU A 87 -1.10 -24.56 4.75
N GLY A 88 -0.32 -24.30 5.79
CA GLY A 88 -0.13 -25.24 6.89
C GLY A 88 -1.33 -25.24 7.83
N GLU A 89 -1.69 -26.40 8.34
CA GLU A 89 -2.91 -26.67 9.12
C GLU A 89 -3.02 -26.02 10.50
N ASN A 90 -2.16 -25.10 10.88
CA ASN A 90 -2.17 -24.51 12.24
C ASN A 90 -2.14 -22.97 12.30
N GLY A 91 -2.82 -22.26 11.43
CA GLY A 91 -3.24 -20.87 11.69
C GLY A 91 -2.12 -19.86 12.07
N THR A 92 -0.86 -20.23 11.97
CA THR A 92 0.26 -19.34 12.28
C THR A 92 0.69 -18.65 10.99
N VAL A 93 0.46 -17.36 10.90
CA VAL A 93 0.96 -16.53 9.81
C VAL A 93 2.47 -16.44 9.95
N THR A 94 3.18 -17.29 9.24
CA THR A 94 4.63 -17.09 9.04
C THR A 94 4.80 -15.99 8.01
N PRO A 95 5.56 -14.93 8.29
CA PRO A 95 5.93 -13.97 7.26
C PRO A 95 6.84 -14.67 6.25
N SER A 96 6.28 -15.15 5.15
CA SER A 96 7.08 -15.53 4.01
C SER A 96 7.50 -14.25 3.33
N LEU A 97 8.74 -13.87 3.52
CA LEU A 97 9.36 -12.96 2.59
C LEU A 97 10.83 -12.81 2.86
N CYS A 98 11.55 -13.71 2.30
CA CYS A 98 12.79 -13.38 1.60
C CYS A 98 12.69 -14.11 0.27
N SER A 99 12.53 -13.41 -0.85
CA SER A 99 12.71 -14.01 -2.16
C SER A 99 14.11 -14.62 -2.19
N LYS A 100 14.17 -15.92 -2.47
CA LYS A 100 15.41 -16.67 -2.55
C LYS A 100 16.28 -16.15 -3.68
N SER A 101 17.18 -15.25 -3.35
CA SER A 101 18.42 -15.02 -4.08
C SER A 101 19.51 -14.64 -3.09
N ASP A 102 19.56 -15.37 -1.99
CA ASP A 102 20.67 -15.29 -1.06
C ASP A 102 21.70 -16.34 -1.44
N SER A 103 22.56 -15.99 -2.38
CA SER A 103 23.95 -16.43 -2.27
C SER A 103 24.65 -15.55 -1.23
N ALA A 104 24.18 -15.64 0.01
CA ALA A 104 24.96 -15.20 1.15
C ALA A 104 26.20 -16.10 1.20
N VAL A 105 27.34 -15.54 0.81
CA VAL A 105 28.64 -16.16 1.05
C VAL A 105 28.78 -16.28 2.56
N SER A 106 28.49 -17.47 3.07
CA SER A 106 28.78 -17.83 4.44
C SER A 106 30.29 -17.98 4.58
N SER A 107 30.94 -16.99 5.17
CA SER A 107 32.26 -17.21 5.73
C SER A 107 32.06 -18.10 6.96
N LEU A 108 32.52 -19.34 6.86
CA LEU A 108 32.62 -20.25 7.99
C LEU A 108 33.70 -19.70 8.95
N GLY A 109 33.27 -19.20 10.08
CA GLY A 109 34.17 -18.97 11.22
C GLY A 109 34.63 -20.32 11.76
N GLU A 110 35.83 -20.37 12.33
CA GLU A 110 36.53 -21.58 12.78
C GLU A 110 35.77 -22.45 13.80
N ASN A 111 34.58 -22.07 14.23
CA ASN A 111 33.78 -22.81 15.22
C ASN A 111 32.39 -23.23 14.72
N GLY A 112 32.14 -23.30 13.42
CA GLY A 112 30.89 -23.86 12.88
C GLY A 112 29.61 -23.11 13.27
N THR A 113 29.70 -21.91 13.82
CA THR A 113 28.55 -21.07 14.13
C THR A 113 28.21 -20.24 12.90
N VAL A 114 27.10 -20.59 12.25
CA VAL A 114 26.52 -19.75 11.20
C VAL A 114 25.99 -18.49 11.87
N THR A 115 26.79 -17.45 11.88
CA THR A 115 26.25 -16.11 12.15
C THR A 115 25.48 -15.68 10.90
N PRO A 116 24.15 -15.45 10.97
CA PRO A 116 23.47 -14.84 9.87
C PRO A 116 24.18 -13.50 9.63
N SER A 117 24.76 -13.31 8.46
CA SER A 117 25.19 -12.00 8.02
C SER A 117 23.96 -11.10 8.12
N LEU A 118 23.93 -10.28 9.15
CA LEU A 118 22.91 -9.29 9.36
C LEU A 118 22.84 -8.42 8.09
N CYS A 119 21.80 -8.65 7.31
CA CYS A 119 21.25 -7.57 6.52
C CYS A 119 21.23 -6.36 7.46
N SER A 120 22.12 -5.41 7.19
CA SER A 120 22.46 -4.27 8.02
C SER A 120 21.28 -3.80 8.84
N THR A 121 21.43 -3.74 10.12
CA THR A 121 20.81 -3.03 11.25
C THR A 121 19.43 -2.38 11.10
N GLU A 122 18.77 -2.44 9.94
CA GLU A 122 17.53 -1.73 9.64
C GLU A 122 16.38 -2.63 9.19
N CYS A 123 16.44 -3.91 9.50
CA CYS A 123 15.31 -4.81 9.30
C CYS A 123 14.20 -4.48 10.31
N GLN A 124 13.56 -3.35 10.08
CA GLN A 124 12.48 -2.88 10.90
C GLN A 124 11.17 -3.59 10.55
N SER A 125 10.23 -3.55 11.46
CA SER A 125 8.87 -4.05 11.29
C SER A 125 8.29 -3.66 9.92
N PRO A 126 7.55 -4.54 9.23
CA PRO A 126 6.80 -4.18 8.04
C PRO A 126 5.60 -3.27 8.35
N LEU A 127 5.21 -3.14 9.62
CA LEU A 127 4.11 -2.27 10.02
C LEU A 127 4.56 -0.81 10.03
N VAL A 128 3.72 0.05 9.48
CA VAL A 128 3.91 1.50 9.53
C VAL A 128 3.69 1.98 10.96
N PRO A 129 4.64 2.67 11.58
CA PRO A 129 4.45 3.24 12.91
C PRO A 129 3.38 4.35 12.89
N VAL A 130 2.71 4.56 14.02
CA VAL A 130 1.75 5.65 14.20
C VAL A 130 2.43 7.00 13.91
N GLY A 131 1.76 7.87 13.15
CA GLY A 131 2.26 9.19 12.78
C GLY A 131 3.38 9.18 11.72
N LYS A 132 3.55 8.10 10.94
CA LYS A 132 4.65 7.96 9.97
C LYS A 132 4.23 7.65 8.55
N ALA A 133 2.94 7.55 8.24
CA ALA A 133 2.45 7.37 6.87
C ALA A 133 2.42 8.71 6.14
N GLN A 134 3.02 8.76 4.96
CA GLN A 134 2.98 9.91 4.06
C GLN A 134 1.81 9.83 3.08
N LEU A 135 1.27 8.63 2.85
CA LEU A 135 0.10 8.40 1.99
C LEU A 135 -0.87 7.46 2.69
N LEU A 136 -2.14 7.85 2.71
CA LEU A 136 -3.25 7.03 3.17
C LEU A 136 -4.26 6.85 2.03
N ILE A 137 -4.62 5.62 1.70
CA ILE A 137 -5.63 5.28 0.72
C ILE A 137 -6.77 4.54 1.43
N GLY A 138 -7.94 5.17 1.49
CA GLY A 138 -9.10 4.65 2.20
C GLY A 138 -10.24 4.28 1.25
N PHE A 139 -10.75 3.08 1.37
CA PHE A 139 -11.86 2.60 0.54
C PHE A 139 -13.22 2.84 1.18
N GLU A 140 -13.22 3.37 2.40
CA GLU A 140 -14.42 3.63 3.17
C GLU A 140 -14.13 4.71 4.24
N PRO A 141 -15.03 5.69 4.46
CA PRO A 141 -14.75 6.85 5.31
C PRO A 141 -14.41 6.52 6.77
N VAL A 142 -15.10 5.55 7.37
CA VAL A 142 -14.89 5.20 8.79
C VAL A 142 -13.54 4.51 8.98
N GLU A 143 -13.17 3.60 8.08
CA GLU A 143 -11.88 2.94 8.12
C GLU A 143 -10.74 3.94 7.81
N THR A 144 -10.98 4.93 6.93
CA THR A 144 -10.02 6.00 6.64
C THR A 144 -9.75 6.83 7.88
N LEU A 145 -10.79 7.31 8.56
CA LEU A 145 -10.62 8.08 9.80
C LEU A 145 -9.95 7.25 10.91
N ARG A 146 -10.28 5.95 11.00
CA ARG A 146 -9.65 5.03 11.95
C ARG A 146 -8.15 4.85 11.67
N ALA A 147 -7.77 4.76 10.37
CA ALA A 147 -6.40 4.62 9.93
C ALA A 147 -5.62 5.94 9.93
N TYR A 148 -6.28 7.07 10.00
CA TYR A 148 -5.66 8.41 9.99
C TYR A 148 -4.60 8.59 11.08
N ARG A 149 -4.72 7.88 12.21
CA ARG A 149 -3.69 7.87 13.27
C ARG A 149 -2.28 7.50 12.79
N PHE A 150 -2.18 6.79 11.66
CA PHE A 150 -0.87 6.44 11.09
C PHE A 150 -0.25 7.58 10.28
N CYS A 151 -1.05 8.57 9.86
CA CYS A 151 -0.58 9.67 9.02
C CYS A 151 0.42 10.55 9.76
N SER A 152 1.45 10.96 9.05
CA SER A 152 2.32 12.06 9.45
C SER A 152 1.62 13.40 9.19
N THR A 153 2.06 14.46 9.85
CA THR A 153 1.61 15.81 9.49
C THR A 153 1.96 16.10 8.03
N GLY A 154 1.01 16.63 7.28
CA GLY A 154 1.16 16.91 5.86
C GLY A 154 1.01 15.68 4.95
N ALA A 155 0.51 14.54 5.46
CA ALA A 155 0.25 13.36 4.66
C ALA A 155 -0.76 13.63 3.54
N LEU A 156 -0.63 12.87 2.44
CA LEU A 156 -1.60 12.81 1.37
C LEU A 156 -2.67 11.78 1.75
N VAL A 157 -3.94 12.14 1.60
CA VAL A 157 -5.07 11.25 1.92
C VAL A 157 -6.02 11.19 0.73
N VAL A 158 -6.28 9.98 0.24
CA VAL A 158 -7.30 9.70 -0.77
C VAL A 158 -8.34 8.79 -0.15
N THR A 159 -9.61 9.15 -0.23
CA THR A 159 -10.67 8.30 0.32
C THR A 159 -11.93 8.29 -0.52
N ALA A 160 -12.60 7.13 -0.57
CA ALA A 160 -13.95 7.05 -1.08
C ALA A 160 -14.92 7.77 -0.15
N THR A 161 -16.00 8.32 -0.71
CA THR A 161 -17.01 9.07 0.06
C THR A 161 -18.13 8.20 0.61
N ASP A 162 -18.40 7.06 -0.04
CA ASP A 162 -19.55 6.24 0.31
C ASP A 162 -19.20 5.23 1.43
N PRO A 163 -19.99 5.23 2.50
CA PRO A 163 -19.78 4.28 3.58
C PRO A 163 -20.28 2.89 3.20
N LEU A 164 -19.49 1.88 3.52
CA LEU A 164 -19.90 0.48 3.42
C LEU A 164 -20.26 -0.04 4.81
N MET A 165 -21.57 -0.23 5.04
CA MET A 165 -22.05 -0.72 6.34
C MET A 165 -21.54 -2.15 6.62
N PRO A 166 -20.76 -2.36 7.69
CA PRO A 166 -20.36 -3.70 8.09
C PRO A 166 -21.57 -4.56 8.45
N PRO A 167 -21.60 -5.86 8.08
CA PRO A 167 -22.73 -6.74 8.41
C PRO A 167 -23.09 -6.77 9.90
N ALA A 168 -22.09 -6.72 10.77
CA ALA A 168 -22.31 -6.69 12.22
C ALA A 168 -23.04 -5.41 12.66
N ALA A 169 -22.76 -4.25 12.07
CA ALA A 169 -23.45 -3.00 12.37
C ALA A 169 -24.90 -3.03 11.84
N ALA A 170 -25.12 -3.62 10.66
CA ALA A 170 -26.46 -3.82 10.10
C ALA A 170 -27.35 -4.68 11.01
N VAL A 171 -26.81 -5.80 11.50
CA VAL A 171 -27.53 -6.70 12.44
C VAL A 171 -27.90 -5.99 13.76
N GLN A 172 -27.04 -5.10 14.23
CA GLN A 172 -27.27 -4.34 15.48
C GLN A 172 -28.14 -3.09 15.26
N GLY A 173 -28.60 -2.81 14.05
CA GLY A 173 -29.41 -1.64 13.73
C GLY A 173 -28.68 -0.31 13.94
N LEU A 174 -27.35 -0.29 13.92
CA LEU A 174 -26.56 0.91 14.11
C LEU A 174 -26.70 1.85 12.90
N LYS A 175 -26.83 3.16 13.18
CA LYS A 175 -26.78 4.16 12.14
C LYS A 175 -25.36 4.35 11.68
N TYR A 176 -25.12 4.16 10.37
CA TYR A 176 -23.80 4.21 9.74
C TYR A 176 -23.90 5.07 8.47
N ASN A 177 -23.29 6.23 8.43
CA ASN A 177 -23.44 7.14 7.31
C ASN A 177 -22.14 7.80 6.78
N GLY A 178 -21.01 7.60 7.42
CA GLY A 178 -19.72 8.12 6.97
C GLY A 178 -19.56 9.66 6.94
N LYS A 179 -20.64 10.43 6.96
CA LYS A 179 -20.58 11.90 6.80
C LYS A 179 -19.79 12.60 7.90
N ALA A 180 -19.98 12.18 9.15
CA ALA A 180 -19.24 12.74 10.28
C ALA A 180 -17.73 12.45 10.17
N GLN A 181 -17.37 11.30 9.63
CA GLN A 181 -15.99 10.89 9.42
C GLN A 181 -15.33 11.70 8.28
N LEU A 182 -16.05 11.94 7.18
CA LEU A 182 -15.57 12.82 6.13
C LEU A 182 -15.38 14.24 6.63
N ALA A 183 -16.36 14.79 7.35
CA ALA A 183 -16.25 16.13 7.95
C ALA A 183 -15.06 16.24 8.91
N ALA A 184 -14.75 15.17 9.67
CA ALA A 184 -13.57 15.15 10.52
C ALA A 184 -12.27 15.18 9.70
N LEU A 185 -12.17 14.44 8.58
CA LEU A 185 -11.01 14.48 7.69
C LEU A 185 -10.86 15.84 7.00
N GLU A 186 -11.97 16.45 6.59
CA GLU A 186 -11.97 17.81 6.02
C GLU A 186 -11.50 18.86 7.03
N LEU A 187 -11.87 18.71 8.31
CA LEU A 187 -11.39 19.58 9.39
C LEU A 187 -9.87 19.42 9.59
N GLU A 188 -9.36 18.18 9.59
CA GLU A 188 -7.92 17.90 9.68
C GLU A 188 -7.14 18.52 8.50
N ALA A 189 -7.76 18.53 7.31
CA ALA A 189 -7.18 19.17 6.12
C ALA A 189 -7.21 20.71 6.26
N ALA A 190 -8.33 21.28 6.71
CA ALA A 190 -8.46 22.72 6.91
C ALA A 190 -7.50 23.26 7.97
N GLU A 191 -7.16 22.46 8.98
CA GLU A 191 -6.18 22.80 10.02
C GLU A 191 -4.73 22.51 9.59
N GLY A 192 -4.50 22.08 8.35
CA GLY A 192 -3.15 21.84 7.80
C GLY A 192 -2.46 20.58 8.32
N ARG A 193 -3.16 19.68 9.01
CA ARG A 193 -2.62 18.40 9.44
C ARG A 193 -2.58 17.37 8.33
N ILE A 194 -3.54 17.42 7.40
CA ILE A 194 -3.51 16.72 6.11
C ILE A 194 -2.98 17.70 5.06
N GLY A 195 -1.97 17.29 4.30
CA GLY A 195 -1.38 18.13 3.26
C GLY A 195 -2.28 18.26 2.03
N ARG A 196 -2.92 17.16 1.64
CA ARG A 196 -3.94 17.12 0.59
C ARG A 196 -4.96 16.02 0.90
N LEU A 197 -6.24 16.36 0.81
CA LEU A 197 -7.35 15.43 0.94
C LEU A 197 -8.08 15.33 -0.39
N GLU A 198 -8.17 14.12 -0.93
CA GLU A 198 -8.92 13.83 -2.15
C GLU A 198 -10.10 12.92 -1.83
N LEU A 199 -11.29 13.38 -2.19
CA LEU A 199 -12.56 12.68 -1.97
C LEU A 199 -13.06 12.10 -3.29
N VAL A 200 -13.07 10.79 -3.41
CA VAL A 200 -13.54 10.08 -4.62
C VAL A 200 -14.97 9.62 -4.41
N ASN A 201 -15.87 10.16 -5.22
CA ASN A 201 -17.29 9.81 -5.17
C ASN A 201 -17.54 8.49 -5.93
N ASN A 202 -18.08 7.51 -5.24
CA ASN A 202 -18.36 6.20 -5.83
C ASN A 202 -19.43 6.27 -6.92
N SER A 203 -20.44 7.16 -6.79
CA SER A 203 -21.48 7.34 -7.81
C SER A 203 -20.88 7.83 -9.11
N ASP A 204 -19.96 8.80 -9.07
CA ASP A 204 -19.30 9.32 -10.26
C ASP A 204 -18.42 8.27 -10.94
N VAL A 205 -17.79 7.38 -10.15
CA VAL A 205 -17.04 6.25 -10.65
C VAL A 205 -17.96 5.24 -11.34
N MET A 206 -19.11 4.94 -10.73
CA MET A 206 -20.12 4.03 -11.29
C MET A 206 -20.68 4.57 -12.62
N ASP A 207 -21.01 5.86 -12.68
CA ASP A 207 -21.56 6.50 -13.89
C ASP A 207 -20.55 6.44 -15.05
N LYS A 208 -19.25 6.61 -14.77
CA LYS A 208 -18.21 6.61 -15.79
C LYS A 208 -17.73 5.23 -16.21
N LEU A 209 -17.65 4.28 -15.28
CA LEU A 209 -17.14 2.92 -15.55
C LEU A 209 -18.26 1.88 -15.74
N GLY A 210 -19.48 2.17 -15.26
CA GLY A 210 -20.59 1.22 -15.27
C GLY A 210 -20.42 0.04 -14.31
N PHE A 211 -19.45 0.10 -13.36
CA PHE A 211 -19.12 -1.03 -12.51
C PHE A 211 -18.39 -0.59 -11.22
N ASP A 212 -18.84 -1.06 -10.07
CA ASP A 212 -18.36 -0.67 -8.75
C ASP A 212 -17.05 -1.36 -8.29
N LYS A 213 -16.73 -2.52 -8.86
CA LYS A 213 -15.62 -3.36 -8.37
C LYS A 213 -14.22 -2.88 -8.69
N ALA A 214 -14.09 -1.74 -9.42
CA ALA A 214 -12.79 -1.16 -9.72
C ALA A 214 -12.47 0.07 -8.87
N LEU A 215 -13.29 0.41 -7.90
CA LEU A 215 -13.06 1.57 -7.01
C LEU A 215 -11.66 1.55 -6.38
N ASN A 216 -11.16 0.37 -6.02
CA ASN A 216 -9.82 0.19 -5.49
C ASN A 216 -8.72 0.68 -6.47
N VAL A 217 -8.89 0.43 -7.77
CA VAL A 217 -7.93 0.85 -8.79
C VAL A 217 -8.10 2.35 -9.12
N VAL A 218 -9.34 2.85 -9.09
CA VAL A 218 -9.59 4.31 -9.20
C VAL A 218 -8.91 5.07 -8.08
N LEU A 219 -9.04 4.61 -6.83
CA LEU A 219 -8.36 5.23 -5.68
C LEU A 219 -6.84 5.14 -5.77
N LEU A 220 -6.30 4.05 -6.35
CA LEU A 220 -4.87 3.96 -6.67
C LEU A 220 -4.48 5.03 -7.70
N GLY A 221 -5.24 5.17 -8.79
CA GLY A 221 -5.01 6.20 -9.80
C GLY A 221 -4.98 7.61 -9.20
N ALA A 222 -6.01 7.93 -8.37
CA ALA A 222 -6.06 9.22 -7.68
C ALA A 222 -4.86 9.43 -6.74
N ALA A 223 -4.43 8.39 -6.02
CA ALA A 223 -3.25 8.44 -5.16
C ALA A 223 -1.96 8.70 -5.95
N LEU A 224 -1.80 8.08 -7.12
CA LEU A 224 -0.65 8.32 -8.00
C LEU A 224 -0.67 9.73 -8.56
N GLY A 225 -1.86 10.27 -8.91
CA GLY A 225 -2.02 11.64 -9.39
C GLY A 225 -1.55 12.67 -8.36
N ILE A 226 -2.08 12.62 -7.13
CA ILE A 226 -1.64 13.54 -6.07
C ILE A 226 -0.17 13.36 -5.68
N LEU A 227 0.36 12.13 -5.79
CA LEU A 227 1.77 11.86 -5.53
C LEU A 227 2.67 12.48 -6.61
N ALA A 228 2.26 12.41 -7.88
CA ALA A 228 2.99 13.02 -8.99
C ALA A 228 3.13 14.54 -8.83
N GLU A 229 2.08 15.21 -8.33
CA GLU A 229 2.09 16.66 -8.07
C GLU A 229 2.87 17.05 -6.79
N SER A 230 3.12 16.11 -5.89
CA SER A 230 3.65 16.39 -4.54
C SER A 230 5.15 16.61 -4.47
N ASN A 231 5.91 16.66 -5.57
CA ASN A 231 7.38 16.70 -5.58
C ASN A 231 8.05 15.59 -4.74
N SER A 232 7.35 14.51 -4.47
CA SER A 232 7.88 13.39 -3.70
C SER A 232 8.97 12.66 -4.49
N PRO A 233 10.12 12.34 -3.87
CA PRO A 233 11.15 11.54 -4.54
C PRO A 233 10.67 10.13 -4.91
N TYR A 234 9.56 9.68 -4.34
CA TYR A 234 8.96 8.37 -4.61
C TYR A 234 7.93 8.39 -5.74
N ALA A 235 7.60 9.58 -6.31
CA ALA A 235 6.68 9.70 -7.42
C ALA A 235 7.17 8.92 -8.67
N SER A 236 8.47 8.86 -8.90
CA SER A 236 9.06 8.08 -10.01
C SER A 236 8.95 6.56 -9.82
N LEU A 237 8.98 6.10 -8.58
CA LEU A 237 8.82 4.66 -8.25
C LEU A 237 7.37 4.20 -8.31
N LEU A 238 6.44 5.11 -8.08
CA LEU A 238 5.01 4.89 -8.10
C LEU A 238 4.37 5.75 -9.21
N SER A 239 4.95 5.68 -10.42
CA SER A 239 4.41 6.42 -11.55
C SER A 239 3.18 5.72 -12.16
N TYR A 240 2.39 6.49 -12.91
CA TYR A 240 1.24 5.97 -13.64
C TYR A 240 1.65 4.85 -14.61
N GLU A 241 2.72 5.05 -15.38
CA GLU A 241 3.23 4.08 -16.36
C GLU A 241 3.74 2.80 -15.69
N ALA A 242 4.44 2.93 -14.56
CA ALA A 242 4.90 1.77 -13.81
C ALA A 242 3.70 0.94 -13.30
N MET A 243 2.65 1.60 -12.80
CA MET A 243 1.43 0.93 -12.34
C MET A 243 0.65 0.27 -13.49
N GLN A 244 0.59 0.90 -14.67
CA GLN A 244 0.01 0.26 -15.87
C GLN A 244 0.71 -1.08 -16.16
N GLY A 245 2.04 -1.08 -16.25
CA GLY A 245 2.81 -2.29 -16.51
C GLY A 245 2.62 -3.38 -15.44
N VAL A 246 2.39 -2.98 -14.17
CA VAL A 246 2.06 -3.92 -13.10
C VAL A 246 0.67 -4.53 -13.31
N ILE A 247 -0.33 -3.73 -13.63
CA ILE A 247 -1.70 -4.20 -13.89
C ILE A 247 -1.72 -5.20 -15.05
N GLU A 248 -1.05 -4.88 -16.15
CA GLU A 248 -0.98 -5.74 -17.35
C GLU A 248 -0.46 -7.15 -17.05
N THR A 249 0.47 -7.26 -16.11
CA THR A 249 1.13 -8.55 -15.80
C THR A 249 0.58 -9.24 -14.56
N SER A 250 -0.01 -8.51 -13.62
CA SER A 250 -0.46 -9.04 -12.33
C SER A 250 -1.95 -9.33 -12.28
N VAL A 251 -2.74 -8.72 -13.19
CA VAL A 251 -4.18 -8.91 -13.25
C VAL A 251 -4.53 -9.94 -14.34
N LYS A 252 -5.58 -10.74 -14.10
CA LYS A 252 -6.05 -11.71 -15.11
C LYS A 252 -6.37 -10.98 -16.42
N PRO A 253 -6.02 -11.57 -17.60
CA PRO A 253 -6.14 -10.88 -18.90
C PRO A 253 -7.51 -10.26 -19.18
N GLN A 254 -8.58 -10.95 -18.79
CA GLN A 254 -9.96 -10.49 -18.99
C GLN A 254 -10.34 -9.22 -18.20
N PHE A 255 -9.55 -8.83 -17.21
CA PHE A 255 -9.79 -7.66 -16.37
C PHE A 255 -8.76 -6.54 -16.60
N VAL A 256 -7.73 -6.74 -17.43
CA VAL A 256 -6.65 -5.77 -17.63
C VAL A 256 -7.20 -4.47 -18.19
N GLU A 257 -7.90 -4.51 -19.34
CA GLU A 257 -8.45 -3.30 -19.97
C GLU A 257 -9.33 -2.49 -19.04
N PHE A 258 -10.15 -3.19 -18.27
CA PHE A 258 -11.05 -2.56 -17.32
C PHE A 258 -10.29 -1.87 -16.16
N ASN A 259 -9.27 -2.53 -15.62
CA ASN A 259 -8.46 -1.94 -14.54
C ASN A 259 -7.59 -0.78 -15.04
N LEU A 260 -7.12 -0.81 -16.29
CA LEU A 260 -6.42 0.31 -16.89
C LEU A 260 -7.32 1.54 -17.06
N LYS A 261 -8.57 1.36 -17.51
CA LYS A 261 -9.56 2.45 -17.57
C LYS A 261 -9.87 3.02 -16.18
N ALA A 262 -9.96 2.14 -15.17
CA ALA A 262 -10.17 2.57 -13.78
C ALA A 262 -8.98 3.37 -13.24
N LEU A 263 -7.75 2.93 -13.51
CA LEU A 263 -6.54 3.64 -13.13
C LEU A 263 -6.49 5.02 -13.77
N GLU A 264 -6.75 5.09 -15.07
CA GLU A 264 -6.78 6.34 -15.84
C GLU A 264 -7.82 7.31 -15.30
N LEU A 265 -9.05 6.82 -15.05
CA LEU A 265 -10.11 7.64 -14.47
C LEU A 265 -9.66 8.25 -13.14
N GLY A 266 -9.09 7.44 -12.24
CA GLY A 266 -8.60 7.93 -10.96
C GLY A 266 -7.49 8.97 -11.11
N TYR A 267 -6.54 8.73 -12.00
CA TYR A 267 -5.43 9.65 -12.25
C TYR A 267 -5.89 10.99 -12.79
N GLN A 268 -6.89 10.98 -13.68
CA GLN A 268 -7.48 12.20 -14.28
C GLN A 268 -8.37 13.00 -13.33
N LEU A 269 -8.81 12.45 -12.19
CA LEU A 269 -9.53 13.22 -11.18
C LEU A 269 -8.69 14.36 -10.59
N GLN A 270 -7.37 14.32 -10.79
CA GLN A 270 -6.41 15.28 -10.25
C GLN A 270 -6.03 16.39 -11.25
N THR A 271 -6.35 16.22 -12.52
CA THR A 271 -6.12 17.21 -13.60
C THR A 271 -7.38 18.01 -13.88
#